data_f834bbbbc54391217841729ae8497168
#
_entry.id   f834bbbbc54391217841729ae8497168
#
_cell.length_a   1.000
_cell.length_b   1.000
_cell.length_c   1.000
_cell.angle_alpha   90.00
_cell.angle_beta   90.00
_cell.angle_gamma   90.00
#
_symmetry.space_group_name_H-M   'P 1'
#
loop_
_entity.id
_entity.type
_entity.pdbx_description
1 polymer ?
#
loop_
_entity_poly.entity_id
_entity_poly.type
_entity_poly.pdbx_seq_one_letter_code
_entity_poly.pdbx_strand_id
1 'polypeptide(L)'
;MNLTIDLEKLKNCVSQFAPEENINSRLLSIFSAAITTADEGIIKLSILKAKENSITPQQLYEIVLQSYLFLGFPKMLTAAEYLGKYYPSAHTMSGNGKISTVEADDWYNRGTDLCKLVYKNNYDSLKTKVEKIAPEIFRWMVFEGYGKVLSRSELNIKDRELSIIAFLMMENMVKQLHSHILGALNVGVEISLIKQVIEDIGQSAGDGYLVAVDILTKVGNV
;
A
#
# COMPACT_ATOMS: atom_id res chain seq x y z
N MET A 1 6.27 -26.28 -3.22
CA MET A 1 4.92 -26.13 -3.81
C MET A 1 4.62 -24.65 -3.70
N ASN A 2 4.64 -23.91 -4.82
CA ASN A 2 4.35 -22.47 -4.77
C ASN A 2 2.86 -22.28 -4.52
N LEU A 3 2.48 -21.74 -3.38
CA LEU A 3 1.11 -21.40 -3.05
C LEU A 3 0.75 -20.11 -3.81
N THR A 4 -0.22 -20.21 -4.71
CA THR A 4 -0.74 -19.06 -5.47
C THR A 4 -1.80 -18.31 -4.68
N ILE A 5 -2.15 -17.10 -5.13
CA ILE A 5 -3.27 -16.31 -4.59
C ILE A 5 -4.56 -17.14 -4.63
N ASP A 6 -5.27 -17.21 -3.51
CA ASP A 6 -6.54 -17.90 -3.38
C ASP A 6 -7.69 -16.88 -3.33
N LEU A 7 -8.33 -16.69 -4.48
CA LEU A 7 -9.40 -15.71 -4.64
C LEU A 7 -10.63 -16.00 -3.78
N GLU A 8 -10.99 -17.26 -3.59
CA GLU A 8 -12.14 -17.63 -2.76
C GLU A 8 -11.88 -17.35 -1.27
N LYS A 9 -10.67 -17.62 -0.80
CA LYS A 9 -10.28 -17.24 0.57
C LYS A 9 -10.29 -15.74 0.76
N LEU A 10 -9.77 -14.96 -0.21
CA LEU A 10 -9.79 -13.50 -0.12
C LEU A 10 -11.23 -12.96 -0.12
N LYS A 11 -12.09 -13.48 -0.98
CA LYS A 11 -13.50 -13.13 -1.02
C LYS A 11 -14.22 -13.44 0.30
N ASN A 12 -13.94 -14.58 0.89
CA ASN A 12 -14.48 -14.96 2.21
C ASN A 12 -13.93 -14.04 3.31
N CYS A 13 -12.64 -13.72 3.29
CA CYS A 13 -12.04 -12.75 4.20
C CYS A 13 -12.79 -11.41 4.14
N VAL A 14 -12.96 -10.83 2.96
CA VAL A 14 -13.65 -9.55 2.79
C VAL A 14 -15.11 -9.63 3.27
N SER A 15 -15.85 -10.67 2.91
CA SER A 15 -17.28 -10.80 3.23
C SER A 15 -17.54 -11.00 4.72
N GLN A 16 -16.68 -11.74 5.42
CA GLN A 16 -16.80 -12.05 6.84
C GLN A 16 -16.07 -11.07 7.74
N PHE A 17 -15.40 -10.08 7.17
CA PHE A 17 -14.58 -9.14 7.92
C PHE A 17 -15.42 -8.28 8.88
N ALA A 18 -15.20 -8.45 10.17
CA ALA A 18 -15.90 -7.75 11.23
C ALA A 18 -14.97 -7.55 12.45
N PRO A 19 -13.89 -6.77 12.33
CA PRO A 19 -12.97 -6.53 13.43
C PRO A 19 -13.56 -5.58 14.47
N GLU A 20 -13.12 -5.71 15.71
CA GLU A 20 -13.50 -4.79 16.79
C GLU A 20 -12.60 -3.55 16.84
N GLU A 21 -11.35 -3.67 16.35
CA GLU A 21 -10.33 -2.63 16.46
C GLU A 21 -9.68 -2.33 15.10
N ASN A 22 -9.15 -1.11 14.96
CA ASN A 22 -8.36 -0.66 13.80
C ASN A 22 -9.07 -0.86 12.46
N ILE A 23 -10.39 -0.75 12.45
CA ILE A 23 -11.27 -1.09 11.32
C ILE A 23 -10.79 -0.41 10.03
N ASN A 24 -10.50 0.90 10.07
CA ASN A 24 -10.14 1.66 8.89
C ASN A 24 -8.83 1.16 8.25
N SER A 25 -7.76 1.09 9.04
CA SER A 25 -6.43 0.65 8.55
C SER A 25 -6.48 -0.76 7.98
N ARG A 26 -7.21 -1.66 8.64
CA ARG A 26 -7.36 -3.07 8.23
C ARG A 26 -8.19 -3.19 6.94
N LEU A 27 -9.30 -2.44 6.80
CA LEU A 27 -10.11 -2.43 5.57
C LEU A 27 -9.37 -1.79 4.39
N LEU A 28 -8.57 -0.74 4.60
CA LEU A 28 -7.71 -0.16 3.57
C LEU A 28 -6.68 -1.18 3.07
N SER A 29 -6.12 -1.97 3.98
CA SER A 29 -5.19 -3.06 3.63
C SER A 29 -5.88 -4.20 2.87
N ILE A 30 -7.09 -4.59 3.26
CA ILE A 30 -7.91 -5.57 2.53
C ILE A 30 -8.28 -5.05 1.13
N PHE A 31 -8.66 -3.78 1.00
CA PHE A 31 -8.90 -3.18 -0.31
C PHE A 31 -7.63 -3.20 -1.18
N SER A 32 -6.47 -2.94 -0.59
CA SER A 32 -5.18 -3.06 -1.28
C SER A 32 -4.93 -4.49 -1.77
N ALA A 33 -5.17 -5.50 -0.94
CA ALA A 33 -5.09 -6.90 -1.35
C ALA A 33 -6.08 -7.22 -2.49
N ALA A 34 -7.30 -6.69 -2.44
CA ALA A 34 -8.30 -6.86 -3.50
C ALA A 34 -7.83 -6.30 -4.85
N ILE A 35 -7.18 -5.13 -4.87
CA ILE A 35 -6.65 -4.52 -6.10
C ILE A 35 -5.64 -5.43 -6.79
N THR A 36 -4.83 -6.19 -6.06
CA THR A 36 -3.82 -7.09 -6.65
C THR A 36 -4.43 -8.16 -7.54
N THR A 37 -5.67 -8.54 -7.29
CA THR A 37 -6.38 -9.59 -8.04
C THR A 37 -6.91 -9.11 -9.39
N ALA A 38 -7.15 -7.81 -9.54
CA ALA A 38 -7.91 -7.21 -10.65
C ALA A 38 -9.32 -7.84 -10.84
N ASP A 39 -9.82 -8.58 -9.85
CA ASP A 39 -11.14 -9.19 -9.88
C ASP A 39 -12.23 -8.19 -9.48
N GLU A 40 -13.20 -7.94 -10.38
CA GLU A 40 -14.27 -6.98 -10.14
C GLU A 40 -15.11 -7.32 -8.91
N GLY A 41 -15.42 -8.60 -8.71
CA GLY A 41 -16.27 -9.06 -7.61
C GLY A 41 -15.64 -8.81 -6.25
N ILE A 42 -14.33 -9.09 -6.10
CA ILE A 42 -13.57 -8.91 -4.87
C ILE A 42 -13.35 -7.41 -4.60
N ILE A 43 -12.95 -6.64 -5.63
CA ILE A 43 -12.76 -5.19 -5.51
C ILE A 43 -14.09 -4.51 -5.14
N LYS A 44 -15.19 -4.84 -5.81
CA LYS A 44 -16.52 -4.34 -5.48
C LYS A 44 -16.90 -4.61 -4.03
N LEU A 45 -16.72 -5.86 -3.59
CA LEU A 45 -17.07 -6.27 -2.23
C LEU A 45 -16.26 -5.48 -1.19
N SER A 46 -14.96 -5.30 -1.41
CA SER A 46 -14.09 -4.53 -0.51
C SER A 46 -14.46 -3.04 -0.47
N ILE A 47 -14.85 -2.43 -1.62
CA ILE A 47 -15.34 -1.06 -1.69
C ILE A 47 -16.64 -0.90 -0.89
N LEU A 48 -17.60 -1.82 -1.06
CA LEU A 48 -18.88 -1.77 -0.34
C LEU A 48 -18.66 -1.93 1.16
N LYS A 49 -17.78 -2.85 1.58
CA LYS A 49 -17.43 -3.06 2.98
C LYS A 49 -16.74 -1.82 3.59
N ALA A 50 -15.85 -1.17 2.84
CA ALA A 50 -15.22 0.08 3.25
C ALA A 50 -16.25 1.20 3.44
N LYS A 51 -17.20 1.34 2.50
CA LYS A 51 -18.31 2.30 2.57
C LYS A 51 -19.21 2.07 3.78
N GLU A 52 -19.58 0.82 4.09
CA GLU A 52 -20.35 0.45 5.27
C GLU A 52 -19.68 0.88 6.58
N ASN A 53 -18.35 0.92 6.59
CA ASN A 53 -17.54 1.31 7.75
C ASN A 53 -17.04 2.77 7.68
N SER A 54 -17.71 3.63 6.91
CA SER A 54 -17.44 5.06 6.82
C SER A 54 -16.04 5.44 6.29
N ILE A 55 -15.33 4.53 5.61
CA ILE A 55 -14.12 4.88 4.88
C ILE A 55 -14.53 5.74 3.68
N THR A 56 -13.90 6.90 3.55
CA THR A 56 -14.25 7.86 2.51
C THR A 56 -13.79 7.39 1.12
N PRO A 57 -14.47 7.79 0.02
CA PRO A 57 -14.01 7.50 -1.31
C PRO A 57 -12.63 8.11 -1.59
N GLN A 58 -12.27 9.22 -0.93
CA GLN A 58 -10.95 9.84 -1.05
C GLN A 58 -9.85 8.95 -0.48
N GLN A 59 -10.06 8.31 0.67
CA GLN A 59 -9.08 7.37 1.24
C GLN A 59 -8.84 6.17 0.32
N LEU A 60 -9.90 5.59 -0.25
CA LEU A 60 -9.79 4.52 -1.25
C LEU A 60 -9.07 5.00 -2.52
N TYR A 61 -9.34 6.23 -2.95
CA TYR A 61 -8.67 6.84 -4.10
C TYR A 61 -7.15 6.97 -3.88
N GLU A 62 -6.73 7.36 -2.69
CA GLU A 62 -5.30 7.41 -2.34
C GLU A 62 -4.63 6.02 -2.41
N ILE A 63 -5.35 4.96 -2.02
CA ILE A 63 -4.87 3.59 -2.18
C ILE A 63 -4.77 3.21 -3.67
N VAL A 64 -5.76 3.59 -4.47
CA VAL A 64 -5.72 3.38 -5.93
C VAL A 64 -4.53 4.11 -6.54
N LEU A 65 -4.31 5.40 -6.18
CA LEU A 65 -3.17 6.17 -6.68
C LEU A 65 -1.83 5.51 -6.33
N GLN A 66 -1.64 5.07 -5.10
CA GLN A 66 -0.34 4.46 -4.72
C GLN A 66 -0.13 3.07 -5.31
N SER A 67 -1.20 2.39 -5.74
CA SER A 67 -1.11 1.01 -6.24
C SER A 67 -0.21 0.86 -7.47
N TYR A 68 -0.11 1.90 -8.35
CA TYR A 68 0.73 1.77 -9.54
C TYR A 68 2.22 1.65 -9.23
N LEU A 69 2.66 2.14 -8.07
CA LEU A 69 4.05 2.02 -7.64
C LEU A 69 4.45 0.55 -7.38
N PHE A 70 3.49 -0.30 -7.09
CA PHE A 70 3.70 -1.70 -6.71
C PHE A 70 3.12 -2.69 -7.72
N LEU A 71 2.04 -2.30 -8.40
CA LEU A 71 1.25 -3.17 -9.28
C LEU A 71 1.23 -2.72 -10.74
N GLY A 72 1.80 -1.54 -11.05
CA GLY A 72 1.78 -0.93 -12.37
C GLY A 72 0.44 -0.29 -12.75
N PHE A 73 0.47 0.48 -13.83
CA PHE A 73 -0.69 1.21 -14.35
C PHE A 73 -1.91 0.32 -14.67
N PRO A 74 -1.77 -0.89 -15.25
CA PRO A 74 -2.95 -1.68 -15.60
C PRO A 74 -3.86 -2.00 -14.42
N LYS A 75 -3.31 -2.50 -13.32
CA LYS A 75 -4.11 -2.81 -12.12
C LYS A 75 -4.66 -1.54 -11.46
N MET A 76 -3.89 -0.45 -11.44
CA MET A 76 -4.36 0.85 -10.93
C MET A 76 -5.57 1.37 -11.74
N LEU A 77 -5.51 1.34 -13.07
CA LEU A 77 -6.61 1.80 -13.93
C LEU A 77 -7.87 0.97 -13.72
N THR A 78 -7.74 -0.35 -13.64
CA THR A 78 -8.85 -1.26 -13.31
C THR A 78 -9.48 -0.93 -11.96
N ALA A 79 -8.66 -0.71 -10.93
CA ALA A 79 -9.15 -0.34 -9.61
C ALA A 79 -9.82 1.05 -9.60
N ALA A 80 -9.29 2.02 -10.35
CA ALA A 80 -9.89 3.35 -10.51
C ALA A 80 -11.28 3.28 -11.17
N GLU A 81 -11.42 2.46 -12.22
CA GLU A 81 -12.70 2.23 -12.90
C GLU A 81 -13.75 1.66 -11.92
N TYR A 82 -13.39 0.63 -11.17
CA TYR A 82 -14.33 0.01 -10.21
C TYR A 82 -14.63 0.92 -9.03
N LEU A 83 -13.65 1.70 -8.53
CA LEU A 83 -13.92 2.70 -7.50
C LEU A 83 -14.92 3.74 -8.01
N GLY A 84 -14.73 4.29 -9.21
CA GLY A 84 -15.66 5.23 -9.84
C GLY A 84 -17.06 4.66 -10.05
N LYS A 85 -17.15 3.36 -10.36
CA LYS A 85 -18.42 2.65 -10.58
C LYS A 85 -19.20 2.41 -9.28
N TYR A 86 -18.53 1.98 -8.20
CA TYR A 86 -19.19 1.49 -6.98
C TYR A 86 -19.20 2.50 -5.83
N TYR A 87 -18.31 3.47 -5.85
CA TYR A 87 -18.26 4.54 -4.86
C TYR A 87 -17.82 5.85 -5.51
N PRO A 88 -18.65 6.42 -6.41
CA PRO A 88 -18.29 7.66 -7.07
C PRO A 88 -18.08 8.77 -6.05
N SER A 89 -16.99 9.49 -6.21
CA SER A 89 -16.69 10.71 -5.46
C SER A 89 -16.60 11.87 -6.43
N ALA A 90 -16.91 13.07 -5.96
CA ALA A 90 -16.65 14.27 -6.73
C ALA A 90 -15.12 14.51 -6.76
N HIS A 91 -14.41 13.85 -7.66
CA HIS A 91 -13.01 14.15 -7.92
C HIS A 91 -12.96 15.45 -8.73
N THR A 92 -12.80 16.56 -8.05
CA THR A 92 -12.44 17.81 -8.71
C THR A 92 -10.93 17.85 -8.85
N MET A 93 -10.42 17.72 -10.08
CA MET A 93 -9.04 18.09 -10.36
C MET A 93 -8.84 19.56 -10.03
N SER A 94 -8.04 19.87 -9.01
CA SER A 94 -7.59 21.24 -8.80
C SER A 94 -6.48 21.53 -9.81
N GLY A 95 -6.71 22.53 -10.67
CA GLY A 95 -5.71 22.98 -11.63
C GLY A 95 -5.90 22.44 -13.05
N ASN A 96 -5.04 22.91 -13.96
CA ASN A 96 -5.09 22.58 -15.40
C ASN A 96 -4.29 21.32 -15.79
N GLY A 97 -3.89 20.51 -14.81
CA GLY A 97 -3.08 19.31 -15.02
C GLY A 97 -1.61 19.56 -15.40
N LYS A 98 -1.17 20.83 -15.46
CA LYS A 98 0.24 21.16 -15.73
C LYS A 98 1.04 21.12 -14.43
N ILE A 99 2.17 20.44 -14.47
CA ILE A 99 3.14 20.40 -13.37
C ILE A 99 4.09 21.58 -13.54
N SER A 100 4.20 22.42 -12.51
CA SER A 100 5.17 23.51 -12.46
C SER A 100 6.54 23.02 -11.96
N THR A 101 7.60 23.76 -12.22
CA THR A 101 8.94 23.47 -11.68
C THR A 101 8.95 23.56 -10.15
N VAL A 102 8.24 24.52 -9.57
CA VAL A 102 8.10 24.66 -8.10
C VAL A 102 7.43 23.43 -7.48
N GLU A 103 6.39 22.91 -8.11
CA GLU A 103 5.70 21.70 -7.66
C GLU A 103 6.59 20.46 -7.76
N ALA A 104 7.40 20.37 -8.82
CA ALA A 104 8.36 19.29 -9.00
C ALA A 104 9.47 19.32 -7.92
N ASP A 105 10.00 20.51 -7.60
CA ASP A 105 11.00 20.68 -6.54
C ASP A 105 10.40 20.34 -5.15
N ASP A 106 9.16 20.73 -4.90
CA ASP A 106 8.44 20.40 -3.68
C ASP A 106 8.24 18.88 -3.52
N TRP A 107 7.88 18.17 -4.58
CA TRP A 107 7.79 16.71 -4.54
C TRP A 107 9.12 16.04 -4.21
N TYR A 108 10.23 16.54 -4.80
CA TYR A 108 11.54 15.96 -4.50
C TYR A 108 11.95 16.17 -3.04
N ASN A 109 11.69 17.35 -2.49
CA ASN A 109 12.01 17.69 -1.11
C ASN A 109 11.17 16.85 -0.13
N ARG A 110 9.84 16.86 -0.29
CA ARG A 110 8.93 16.03 0.54
C ARG A 110 9.23 14.54 0.41
N GLY A 111 9.56 14.09 -0.80
CA GLY A 111 9.91 12.70 -1.05
C GLY A 111 11.20 12.28 -0.36
N THR A 112 12.20 13.16 -0.35
CA THR A 112 13.45 12.92 0.38
C THR A 112 13.21 12.80 1.88
N ASP A 113 12.43 13.71 2.45
CA ASP A 113 12.14 13.73 3.90
C ASP A 113 11.32 12.50 4.30
N LEU A 114 10.29 12.16 3.52
CA LEU A 114 9.47 10.99 3.79
C LEU A 114 10.27 9.68 3.64
N CYS A 115 11.10 9.58 2.61
CA CYS A 115 11.96 8.40 2.41
C CYS A 115 12.94 8.22 3.59
N LYS A 116 13.54 9.30 4.10
CA LYS A 116 14.37 9.28 5.30
C LYS A 116 13.59 8.86 6.54
N LEU A 117 12.35 9.32 6.69
CA LEU A 117 11.48 8.93 7.80
C LEU A 117 11.17 7.42 7.78
N VAL A 118 10.85 6.88 6.62
CA VAL A 118 10.51 5.46 6.44
C VAL A 118 11.74 4.56 6.63
N TYR A 119 12.89 4.92 6.07
CA TYR A 119 14.08 4.06 6.12
C TYR A 119 15.03 4.35 7.28
N LYS A 120 14.94 5.52 7.92
CA LYS A 120 15.79 5.95 9.04
C LYS A 120 17.28 5.64 8.76
N ASN A 121 17.91 4.87 9.64
CA ASN A 121 19.34 4.50 9.53
C ASN A 121 19.69 3.68 8.27
N ASN A 122 18.70 3.13 7.60
CA ASN A 122 18.89 2.35 6.37
C ASN A 122 18.84 3.21 5.09
N TYR A 123 18.52 4.52 5.18
CA TYR A 123 18.36 5.40 4.03
C TYR A 123 19.61 5.48 3.14
N ASP A 124 20.78 5.73 3.73
CA ASP A 124 22.03 5.89 2.98
C ASP A 124 22.49 4.57 2.35
N SER A 125 22.28 3.46 3.05
CA SER A 125 22.55 2.11 2.53
C SER A 125 21.64 1.79 1.34
N LEU A 126 20.33 2.10 1.45
CA LEU A 126 19.38 1.95 0.36
C LEU A 126 19.78 2.78 -0.85
N LYS A 127 20.06 4.08 -0.64
CA LYS A 127 20.50 5.00 -1.68
C LYS A 127 21.70 4.45 -2.42
N THR A 128 22.77 4.15 -1.71
CA THR A 128 24.01 3.62 -2.29
C THR A 128 23.78 2.33 -3.08
N LYS A 129 22.95 1.43 -2.54
CA LYS A 129 22.64 0.14 -3.19
C LYS A 129 21.84 0.32 -4.47
N VAL A 130 20.81 1.17 -4.45
CA VAL A 130 19.94 1.38 -5.61
C VAL A 130 20.68 2.18 -6.69
N GLU A 131 21.45 3.23 -6.31
CA GLU A 131 22.24 4.02 -7.26
C GLU A 131 23.33 3.20 -7.98
N LYS A 132 23.88 2.14 -7.33
CA LYS A 132 24.79 1.20 -8.00
C LYS A 132 24.11 0.35 -9.07
N ILE A 133 22.82 0.08 -8.92
CA ILE A 133 22.04 -0.69 -9.91
C ILE A 133 21.62 0.23 -11.05
N ALA A 134 20.96 1.34 -10.73
CA ALA A 134 20.51 2.35 -11.68
C ALA A 134 20.22 3.66 -10.92
N PRO A 135 21.03 4.73 -11.13
CA PRO A 135 20.88 5.99 -10.43
C PRO A 135 19.51 6.65 -10.63
N GLU A 136 18.93 6.44 -11.82
CA GLU A 136 17.61 6.98 -12.18
C GLU A 136 16.51 6.38 -11.28
N ILE A 137 16.61 5.10 -10.94
CA ILE A 137 15.60 4.41 -10.13
C ILE A 137 15.51 5.04 -8.74
N PHE A 138 16.65 5.35 -8.10
CA PHE A 138 16.61 6.02 -6.80
C PHE A 138 15.96 7.40 -6.89
N ARG A 139 16.30 8.17 -7.92
CA ARG A 139 15.69 9.50 -8.15
C ARG A 139 14.19 9.41 -8.37
N TRP A 140 13.73 8.48 -9.21
CA TRP A 140 12.31 8.27 -9.46
C TRP A 140 11.57 7.75 -8.23
N MET A 141 12.18 6.87 -7.46
CA MET A 141 11.61 6.39 -6.20
C MET A 141 11.35 7.55 -5.24
N VAL A 142 12.31 8.46 -5.08
CA VAL A 142 12.17 9.65 -4.21
C VAL A 142 11.14 10.62 -4.79
N PHE A 143 11.27 10.99 -6.06
CA PHE A 143 10.43 12.00 -6.70
C PHE A 143 8.99 11.50 -6.93
N GLU A 144 8.86 10.39 -7.66
CA GLU A 144 7.57 9.84 -8.08
C GLU A 144 6.88 9.12 -6.91
N GLY A 145 7.60 8.17 -6.28
CA GLY A 145 7.04 7.34 -5.23
C GLY A 145 6.76 8.15 -3.96
N TYR A 146 7.82 8.56 -3.27
CA TYR A 146 7.68 9.23 -1.98
C TYR A 146 7.13 10.65 -2.10
N GLY A 147 7.57 11.43 -3.09
CA GLY A 147 7.21 12.83 -3.23
C GLY A 147 5.83 13.08 -3.83
N LYS A 148 5.59 12.56 -5.04
CA LYS A 148 4.34 12.82 -5.76
C LYS A 148 3.14 12.05 -5.18
N VAL A 149 3.37 10.81 -4.72
CA VAL A 149 2.29 9.90 -4.33
C VAL A 149 2.21 9.75 -2.82
N LEU A 150 3.24 9.20 -2.17
CA LEU A 150 3.16 8.78 -0.78
C LEU A 150 3.15 9.95 0.21
N SER A 151 3.63 11.14 -0.18
CA SER A 151 3.58 12.35 0.65
C SER A 151 2.26 13.11 0.60
N ARG A 152 1.26 12.64 -0.15
CA ARG A 152 -0.05 13.28 -0.22
C ARG A 152 -0.77 13.18 1.13
N SER A 153 -1.41 14.27 1.56
CA SER A 153 -1.99 14.44 2.91
C SER A 153 -3.26 13.65 3.18
N GLU A 154 -3.98 13.24 2.10
CA GLU A 154 -5.33 12.66 2.18
C GLU A 154 -5.37 11.24 2.80
N LEU A 155 -4.21 10.59 2.91
CA LEU A 155 -4.03 9.34 3.62
C LEU A 155 -2.77 9.41 4.47
N ASN A 156 -2.85 9.06 5.74
CA ASN A 156 -1.70 9.11 6.63
C ASN A 156 -0.67 8.03 6.28
N ILE A 157 0.58 8.27 6.68
CA ILE A 157 1.70 7.38 6.30
C ILE A 157 1.59 5.97 6.90
N LYS A 158 0.95 5.82 8.06
CA LYS A 158 0.76 4.50 8.69
C LYS A 158 -0.15 3.62 7.83
N ASP A 159 -1.28 4.16 7.38
CA ASP A 159 -2.22 3.45 6.50
C ASP A 159 -1.60 3.18 5.11
N ARG A 160 -0.74 4.08 4.62
CA ARG A 160 0.02 3.86 3.39
C ARG A 160 0.97 2.66 3.52
N GLU A 161 1.77 2.61 4.58
CA GLU A 161 2.70 1.49 4.80
C GLU A 161 1.96 0.15 5.00
N LEU A 162 0.86 0.12 5.74
CA LEU A 162 0.03 -1.09 5.89
C LEU A 162 -0.56 -1.56 4.57
N SER A 163 -1.02 -0.63 3.73
CA SER A 163 -1.52 -0.93 2.39
C SER A 163 -0.42 -1.44 1.46
N ILE A 164 0.80 -0.91 1.59
CA ILE A 164 1.97 -1.39 0.83
C ILE A 164 2.35 -2.80 1.27
N ILE A 165 2.32 -3.09 2.57
CA ILE A 165 2.53 -4.45 3.10
C ILE A 165 1.53 -5.42 2.45
N ALA A 166 0.26 -5.04 2.33
CA ALA A 166 -0.77 -5.85 1.68
C ALA A 166 -0.46 -6.12 0.19
N PHE A 167 -0.08 -5.08 -0.58
CA PHE A 167 0.33 -5.26 -1.98
C PHE A 167 1.51 -6.22 -2.11
N LEU A 168 2.56 -6.00 -1.32
CA LEU A 168 3.81 -6.75 -1.41
C LEU A 168 3.66 -8.20 -0.93
N MET A 169 2.79 -8.43 0.05
CA MET A 169 2.45 -9.77 0.52
C MET A 169 1.70 -10.55 -0.58
N MET A 170 0.68 -9.95 -1.19
CA MET A 170 -0.06 -10.57 -2.29
C MET A 170 0.80 -10.86 -3.52
N GLU A 171 1.76 -9.98 -3.84
CA GLU A 171 2.69 -10.16 -4.96
C GLU A 171 3.96 -10.98 -4.58
N ASN A 172 4.05 -11.45 -3.34
CA ASN A 172 5.20 -12.22 -2.80
C ASN A 172 6.56 -11.54 -3.02
N MET A 173 6.62 -10.21 -2.84
CA MET A 173 7.83 -9.39 -3.02
C MET A 173 8.67 -9.35 -1.74
N VAL A 174 9.34 -10.44 -1.41
CA VAL A 174 10.00 -10.72 -0.12
C VAL A 174 10.88 -9.57 0.39
N LYS A 175 11.78 -9.03 -0.46
CA LYS A 175 12.74 -8.00 -0.05
C LYS A 175 12.05 -6.67 0.26
N GLN A 176 11.10 -6.29 -0.58
CA GLN A 176 10.34 -5.06 -0.42
C GLN A 176 9.39 -5.17 0.77
N LEU A 177 8.73 -6.32 0.95
CA LEU A 177 7.88 -6.61 2.10
C LEU A 177 8.64 -6.45 3.42
N HIS A 178 9.84 -7.02 3.53
CA HIS A 178 10.70 -6.82 4.70
C HIS A 178 11.00 -5.32 4.96
N SER A 179 11.34 -4.58 3.90
CA SER A 179 11.65 -3.14 4.02
C SER A 179 10.44 -2.33 4.49
N HIS A 180 9.23 -2.63 3.99
CA HIS A 180 8.02 -1.90 4.36
C HIS A 180 7.44 -2.33 5.72
N ILE A 181 7.66 -3.57 6.18
CA ILE A 181 7.37 -3.93 7.58
C ILE A 181 8.24 -3.10 8.54
N LEU A 182 9.53 -2.95 8.26
CA LEU A 182 10.40 -2.06 9.03
C LEU A 182 10.00 -0.59 8.89
N GLY A 183 9.61 -0.16 7.68
CA GLY A 183 9.11 1.18 7.40
C GLY A 183 7.86 1.51 8.23
N ALA A 184 6.89 0.60 8.28
CA ALA A 184 5.69 0.73 9.10
C ALA A 184 6.02 0.93 10.59
N LEU A 185 6.93 0.12 11.13
CA LEU A 185 7.42 0.30 12.52
C LEU A 185 8.13 1.64 12.70
N ASN A 186 8.93 2.06 11.73
CA ASN A 186 9.67 3.32 11.76
C ASN A 186 8.74 4.55 11.79
N VAL A 187 7.61 4.49 11.13
CA VAL A 187 6.59 5.56 11.16
C VAL A 187 5.60 5.43 12.30
N GLY A 188 5.80 4.45 13.19
CA GLY A 188 5.06 4.28 14.44
C GLY A 188 3.79 3.45 14.31
N VAL A 189 3.74 2.49 13.38
CA VAL A 189 2.70 1.45 13.38
C VAL A 189 3.04 0.42 14.44
N GLU A 190 2.07 0.07 15.28
CA GLU A 190 2.24 -0.96 16.28
C GLU A 190 2.40 -2.34 15.62
N ILE A 191 3.32 -3.16 16.14
CA ILE A 191 3.58 -4.50 15.60
C ILE A 191 2.32 -5.39 15.63
N SER A 192 1.47 -5.21 16.63
CA SER A 192 0.18 -5.89 16.75
C SER A 192 -0.75 -5.57 15.58
N LEU A 193 -0.78 -4.32 15.11
CA LEU A 193 -1.60 -3.92 13.96
C LEU A 193 -1.03 -4.49 12.65
N ILE A 194 0.29 -4.51 12.47
CA ILE A 194 0.92 -5.16 11.31
C ILE A 194 0.53 -6.66 11.29
N LYS A 195 0.59 -7.31 12.46
CA LYS A 195 0.18 -8.71 12.60
C LYS A 195 -1.28 -8.91 12.22
N GLN A 196 -2.18 -8.06 12.71
CA GLN A 196 -3.62 -8.11 12.38
C GLN A 196 -3.84 -8.01 10.85
N VAL A 197 -3.17 -7.08 10.17
CA VAL A 197 -3.27 -6.92 8.71
C VAL A 197 -2.78 -8.16 7.97
N ILE A 198 -1.65 -8.74 8.40
CA ILE A 198 -1.10 -9.97 7.81
C ILE A 198 -2.07 -11.14 8.01
N GLU A 199 -2.65 -11.28 9.19
CA GLU A 199 -3.61 -12.35 9.52
C GLU A 199 -4.95 -12.17 8.80
N ASP A 200 -5.44 -10.96 8.62
CA ASP A 200 -6.68 -10.66 7.89
C ASP A 200 -6.62 -11.12 6.43
N ILE A 201 -5.52 -10.81 5.75
CA ILE A 201 -5.29 -11.27 4.37
C ILE A 201 -4.98 -12.77 4.37
N GLY A 202 -4.18 -13.21 5.35
CA GLY A 202 -3.92 -14.60 5.69
C GLY A 202 -3.47 -15.44 4.50
N GLN A 203 -3.89 -16.68 4.50
CA GLN A 203 -3.52 -17.66 3.47
C GLN A 203 -4.03 -17.33 2.06
N SER A 204 -4.85 -16.29 1.88
CA SER A 204 -5.24 -15.84 0.54
C SER A 204 -4.04 -15.32 -0.26
N ALA A 205 -2.98 -14.85 0.40
CA ALA A 205 -1.73 -14.41 -0.21
C ALA A 205 -0.74 -15.58 -0.51
N GLY A 206 -1.13 -16.83 -0.30
CA GLY A 206 -0.28 -17.99 -0.61
C GLY A 206 1.07 -17.95 0.12
N ASP A 207 2.18 -18.07 -0.64
CA ASP A 207 3.54 -18.04 -0.08
C ASP A 207 3.87 -16.68 0.56
N GLY A 208 3.28 -15.59 0.09
CA GLY A 208 3.49 -14.25 0.66
C GLY A 208 3.04 -14.14 2.11
N TYR A 209 2.00 -14.85 2.52
CA TYR A 209 1.58 -14.92 3.92
C TYR A 209 2.66 -15.57 4.80
N LEU A 210 3.21 -16.72 4.39
CA LEU A 210 4.25 -17.42 5.14
C LEU A 210 5.51 -16.56 5.30
N VAL A 211 5.87 -15.85 4.23
CA VAL A 211 7.00 -14.90 4.23
C VAL A 211 6.73 -13.74 5.19
N ALA A 212 5.53 -13.15 5.16
CA ALA A 212 5.18 -12.04 6.04
C ALA A 212 5.25 -12.43 7.53
N VAL A 213 4.73 -13.61 7.87
CA VAL A 213 4.79 -14.16 9.24
C VAL A 213 6.23 -14.40 9.68
N ASP A 214 7.08 -14.99 8.83
CA ASP A 214 8.50 -15.23 9.12
C ASP A 214 9.25 -13.90 9.37
N ILE A 215 9.03 -12.90 8.51
CA ILE A 215 9.63 -11.57 8.69
C ILE A 215 9.18 -10.94 10.01
N LEU A 216 7.87 -10.94 10.28
CA LEU A 216 7.32 -10.32 11.49
C LEU A 216 7.84 -10.99 12.76
N THR A 217 8.00 -12.32 12.74
CA THR A 217 8.57 -13.08 13.86
C THR A 217 10.01 -12.67 14.12
N LYS A 218 10.82 -12.49 13.07
CA LYS A 218 12.23 -12.09 13.20
C LYS A 218 12.39 -10.66 13.72
N VAL A 219 11.53 -9.76 13.26
CA VAL A 219 11.55 -8.34 13.66
C VAL A 219 10.99 -8.16 15.08
N GLY A 220 10.00 -8.96 15.48
CA GLY A 220 9.39 -8.87 16.81
C GLY A 220 10.21 -9.47 17.94
N ASN A 221 11.28 -10.22 17.63
CA ASN A 221 12.20 -10.83 18.61
C ASN A 221 13.47 -9.98 18.85
N VAL A 222 13.51 -8.75 18.34
CA VAL A 222 14.55 -7.74 18.57
C VAL A 222 13.99 -6.68 19.51
#